data_6c75c35fa19b6105fa0fee5cf4cb334a
#
_entry.id   6c75c35fa19b6105fa0fee5cf4cb334a
#
_cell.length_a   1.000
_cell.length_b   1.000
_cell.length_c   1.000
_cell.angle_alpha   90.00
_cell.angle_beta   90.00
_cell.angle_gamma   90.00
#
_symmetry.space_group_name_H-M   'P 1'
#
loop_
_entity.id
_entity.type
_entity.pdbx_description
1 polymer ?
#
loop_
_entity_poly.entity_id
_entity_poly.type
_entity_poly.pdbx_seq_one_letter_code
_entity_poly.pdbx_strand_id
1 'polypeptide(L)'
;MPNSELSNNSDTNPNIKPKTRSLGSKFYLKAGLTLLLILAAAAGAVSWYLDQINNIHVVDARIDTEMKTISSHTAGNIISLNVKEGDKVKSGELLLKIDDREAIIELRELKYLVDGKLAQIRQIESQIKMLDRRTVALVVERKSELAAAKAEFAARELNIKLAKDDFYRADSLKKKGVISIKKWRLLKTRVEMKNQEARKAAAKVKVAEAALRSAKITRDEIDVLRHELSRHIAQKAHLAAKIDGKKIQIDETNILSPIDGVIDKSFVSSGEMAQSGQRLFLMHDPSHVWIEANIKETRLRNLKLGQLVSVQVDAYPDQIYSGKLVRIGDATTSQFALLPAPNPSGNFTKVTQRIPVRIE
;
A
#
# COMPACT_ATOMS: atom_id res chain seq x y z
N MET A 1 -110.63 40.52 3.99
CA MET A 1 -112.08 40.17 4.11
C MET A 1 -112.25 38.69 4.09
N PRO A 2 -113.12 38.07 4.81
CA PRO A 2 -113.43 38.30 6.24
C PRO A 2 -113.48 37.00 7.06
N ASN A 3 -113.41 37.23 8.31
CA ASN A 3 -114.43 36.77 9.33
C ASN A 3 -114.35 35.27 9.67
N SER A 4 -114.37 34.97 10.83
CA SER A 4 -114.99 35.18 12.14
C SER A 4 -115.29 33.79 12.68
N GLU A 5 -115.38 33.45 13.83
CA GLU A 5 -115.87 33.90 15.09
C GLU A 5 -115.59 32.79 16.13
N LEU A 6 -115.11 33.14 17.28
CA LEU A 6 -115.78 33.02 18.56
C LEU A 6 -116.53 31.71 18.91
N SER A 7 -116.13 31.07 19.99
CA SER A 7 -116.97 30.95 21.16
C SER A 7 -116.29 30.12 22.27
N ASN A 8 -116.01 30.75 23.35
CA ASN A 8 -116.35 30.53 24.74
C ASN A 8 -116.88 29.15 25.16
N ASN A 9 -116.26 28.51 26.11
CA ASN A 9 -116.91 28.41 27.44
C ASN A 9 -115.99 27.73 28.47
N SER A 10 -115.90 28.41 29.57
CA SER A 10 -115.63 28.10 30.97
C SER A 10 -115.70 26.65 31.44
N ASP A 11 -114.91 26.34 32.34
CA ASP A 11 -115.10 25.94 33.72
C ASP A 11 -114.22 24.81 34.25
N THR A 12 -113.76 25.07 35.42
CA THR A 12 -113.42 24.20 36.54
C THR A 12 -112.04 23.54 36.66
N ASN A 13 -111.34 24.11 37.59
CA ASN A 13 -110.24 23.55 38.41
C ASN A 13 -110.72 22.27 39.14
N PRO A 14 -109.84 21.24 39.33
CA PRO A 14 -109.11 21.21 40.60
C PRO A 14 -107.71 20.56 40.53
N ASN A 15 -106.79 21.21 41.21
CA ASN A 15 -105.80 20.66 42.12
C ASN A 15 -105.12 19.33 41.75
N ILE A 16 -103.94 19.36 41.11
CA ILE A 16 -103.03 18.21 41.06
C ILE A 16 -101.63 18.64 41.55
N LYS A 17 -101.25 18.08 42.72
CA LYS A 17 -99.92 18.19 43.34
C LYS A 17 -98.79 17.71 42.39
N PRO A 18 -97.57 18.32 42.34
CA PRO A 18 -96.48 17.83 41.54
C PRO A 18 -95.89 16.55 42.16
N LYS A 19 -95.93 15.48 41.45
CA LYS A 19 -95.23 14.22 41.75
C LYS A 19 -93.74 14.39 41.44
N THR A 20 -92.92 14.69 42.45
CA THR A 20 -91.47 14.61 42.35
C THR A 20 -91.08 13.14 42.10
N ARG A 21 -90.73 12.85 40.88
CA ARG A 21 -90.02 11.57 40.56
C ARG A 21 -88.60 11.66 41.08
N SER A 22 -88.29 10.95 42.17
CA SER A 22 -86.94 10.66 42.59
C SER A 22 -86.27 9.84 41.48
N LEU A 23 -85.33 10.44 40.73
CA LEU A 23 -84.43 9.68 39.83
C LEU A 23 -83.66 8.72 40.69
N GLY A 24 -83.93 7.43 40.56
CA GLY A 24 -83.35 6.38 41.37
C GLY A 24 -81.85 6.30 41.19
N SER A 25 -81.10 5.91 42.24
CA SER A 25 -79.68 5.78 42.32
C SER A 25 -79.07 4.98 41.14
N LYS A 26 -79.84 4.12 40.49
CA LYS A 26 -79.51 3.38 39.30
C LYS A 26 -79.26 4.26 38.05
N PHE A 27 -79.83 5.47 37.97
CA PHE A 27 -79.60 6.38 36.84
C PHE A 27 -78.23 7.07 36.95
N TYR A 28 -77.90 7.52 38.18
CA TYR A 28 -76.58 8.11 38.44
C TYR A 28 -75.39 7.07 38.29
N LEU A 29 -75.71 5.81 38.67
CA LEU A 29 -74.71 4.71 38.45
C LEU A 29 -74.45 4.40 36.96
N LYS A 30 -75.54 4.38 36.15
CA LYS A 30 -75.44 4.20 34.71
C LYS A 30 -74.81 5.42 34.03
N ALA A 31 -75.17 6.63 34.45
CA ALA A 31 -74.50 7.85 33.92
C ALA A 31 -73.04 7.95 34.32
N GLY A 32 -72.67 7.52 35.54
CA GLY A 32 -71.26 7.42 35.96
C GLY A 32 -70.48 6.39 35.17
N LEU A 33 -71.10 5.22 34.91
CA LEU A 33 -70.47 4.16 34.09
C LEU A 33 -70.24 4.59 32.62
N THR A 34 -71.23 5.27 32.02
CA THR A 34 -71.13 5.81 30.65
C THR A 34 -70.09 6.92 30.56
N LEU A 35 -70.02 7.81 31.59
CA LEU A 35 -68.96 8.84 31.63
C LEU A 35 -67.55 8.25 31.75
N LEU A 36 -67.38 7.17 32.56
CA LEU A 36 -66.12 6.47 32.71
C LEU A 36 -65.67 5.76 31.41
N LEU A 37 -66.65 5.16 30.69
CA LEU A 37 -66.37 4.58 29.35
C LEU A 37 -65.99 5.65 28.32
N ILE A 38 -66.63 6.81 28.33
CA ILE A 38 -66.31 7.93 27.46
C ILE A 38 -64.86 8.46 27.78
N LEU A 39 -64.60 8.62 29.09
CA LEU A 39 -63.24 9.02 29.51
C LEU A 39 -62.13 7.98 29.12
N ALA A 40 -62.44 6.70 29.29
CA ALA A 40 -61.55 5.63 28.88
C ALA A 40 -61.34 5.62 27.36
N ALA A 41 -62.42 5.79 26.58
CA ALA A 41 -62.36 5.91 25.13
C ALA A 41 -61.59 7.17 24.68
N ALA A 42 -61.81 8.31 25.36
CA ALA A 42 -61.06 9.55 25.10
C ALA A 42 -59.56 9.39 25.45
N ALA A 43 -59.21 8.76 26.58
CA ALA A 43 -57.84 8.47 26.96
C ALA A 43 -57.21 7.53 25.97
N GLY A 44 -57.88 6.47 25.49
CA GLY A 44 -57.41 5.57 24.44
C GLY A 44 -57.21 6.30 23.10
N ALA A 45 -58.14 7.16 22.72
CA ALA A 45 -58.00 7.97 21.50
C ALA A 45 -56.84 8.98 21.58
N VAL A 46 -56.64 9.62 22.75
CA VAL A 46 -55.51 10.52 22.97
C VAL A 46 -54.18 9.75 22.97
N SER A 47 -54.10 8.60 23.61
CA SER A 47 -52.90 7.80 23.61
C SER A 47 -52.57 7.30 22.20
N TRP A 48 -53.55 6.83 21.45
CA TRP A 48 -53.38 6.43 20.03
C TRP A 48 -52.97 7.62 19.16
N TYR A 49 -53.53 8.80 19.35
CA TYR A 49 -53.19 10.01 18.62
C TYR A 49 -51.78 10.51 18.96
N LEU A 50 -51.35 10.43 20.21
CA LEU A 50 -49.99 10.77 20.63
C LEU A 50 -48.96 9.77 20.07
N ASP A 51 -49.31 8.50 20.02
CA ASP A 51 -48.43 7.48 19.41
C ASP A 51 -48.26 7.71 17.92
N GLN A 52 -49.33 8.07 17.20
CA GLN A 52 -49.33 8.40 15.78
C GLN A 52 -48.49 9.65 15.44
N ILE A 53 -48.41 10.63 16.37
CA ILE A 53 -47.61 11.84 16.17
C ILE A 53 -46.15 11.64 16.56
N ASN A 54 -45.89 10.90 17.63
CA ASN A 54 -44.57 10.73 18.19
C ASN A 54 -43.75 9.68 17.45
N ASN A 55 -44.38 8.66 16.87
CA ASN A 55 -43.73 7.61 16.15
C ASN A 55 -43.74 7.84 14.63
N ILE A 56 -42.59 7.75 14.00
CA ILE A 56 -42.45 7.88 12.55
C ILE A 56 -42.43 6.45 11.96
N HIS A 57 -43.55 6.06 11.36
CA HIS A 57 -43.62 4.79 10.63
C HIS A 57 -43.03 4.97 9.23
N VAL A 58 -42.04 4.14 8.91
CA VAL A 58 -41.35 4.11 7.61
C VAL A 58 -41.57 2.73 7.02
N VAL A 59 -42.15 2.67 5.84
CA VAL A 59 -42.41 1.42 5.09
C VAL A 59 -41.36 1.23 4.02
N ASP A 60 -40.67 2.32 3.61
CA ASP A 60 -39.62 2.32 2.57
C ASP A 60 -38.27 2.21 3.26
N ALA A 61 -37.92 1.01 3.69
CA ALA A 61 -36.67 0.66 4.31
C ALA A 61 -36.14 -0.65 3.71
N ARG A 62 -34.85 -0.78 3.57
CA ARG A 62 -34.17 -1.97 3.08
C ARG A 62 -32.94 -2.30 3.93
N ILE A 63 -32.64 -3.57 4.03
CA ILE A 63 -31.35 -4.01 4.57
C ILE A 63 -30.30 -3.77 3.48
N ASP A 64 -29.22 -3.11 3.84
CA ASP A 64 -28.11 -2.81 2.96
C ASP A 64 -26.79 -3.27 3.60
N THR A 65 -25.74 -3.42 2.80
CA THR A 65 -24.44 -3.87 3.24
C THR A 65 -23.36 -3.31 2.34
N GLU A 66 -22.11 -3.28 2.83
CA GLU A 66 -20.98 -2.85 2.01
C GLU A 66 -20.58 -3.95 1.01
N MET A 67 -20.86 -3.71 -0.25
CA MET A 67 -20.45 -4.60 -1.33
C MET A 67 -18.98 -4.41 -1.68
N LYS A 68 -18.18 -5.49 -1.63
CA LYS A 68 -16.79 -5.50 -2.07
C LYS A 68 -16.66 -6.21 -3.40
N THR A 69 -16.06 -5.52 -4.36
CA THR A 69 -15.75 -6.07 -5.68
C THR A 69 -14.34 -6.63 -5.68
N ILE A 70 -14.19 -7.88 -6.05
CA ILE A 70 -12.89 -8.52 -6.28
C ILE A 70 -12.61 -8.50 -7.77
N SER A 71 -11.46 -7.95 -8.14
CA SER A 71 -11.01 -7.83 -9.52
C SER A 71 -9.69 -8.56 -9.73
N SER A 72 -9.42 -9.00 -10.96
CA SER A 72 -8.12 -9.59 -11.32
C SER A 72 -7.05 -8.52 -11.44
N HIS A 73 -5.84 -8.81 -10.91
CA HIS A 73 -4.65 -7.97 -11.15
C HIS A 73 -3.91 -8.41 -12.41
N THR A 74 -4.02 -9.69 -12.79
CA THR A 74 -3.31 -10.26 -13.94
C THR A 74 -4.28 -10.81 -14.97
N ALA A 75 -3.83 -10.95 -16.22
CA ALA A 75 -4.59 -11.59 -17.29
C ALA A 75 -4.17 -13.05 -17.43
N GLY A 76 -5.13 -13.93 -17.77
CA GLY A 76 -4.87 -15.34 -18.04
C GLY A 76 -6.12 -16.20 -17.96
N ASN A 77 -6.00 -17.46 -18.35
CA ASN A 77 -7.11 -18.41 -18.33
C ASN A 77 -7.43 -18.85 -16.89
N ILE A 78 -8.70 -18.90 -16.54
CA ILE A 78 -9.17 -19.39 -15.25
C ILE A 78 -9.12 -20.93 -15.26
N ILE A 79 -8.20 -21.51 -14.48
CA ILE A 79 -8.03 -22.98 -14.38
C ILE A 79 -9.06 -23.57 -13.46
N SER A 80 -9.32 -22.95 -12.32
CA SER A 80 -10.29 -23.43 -11.34
C SER A 80 -11.09 -22.30 -10.74
N LEU A 81 -12.36 -22.55 -10.52
CA LEU A 81 -13.30 -21.71 -9.79
C LEU A 81 -13.78 -22.54 -8.59
N ASN A 82 -13.37 -22.15 -7.38
CA ASN A 82 -13.55 -22.95 -6.18
C ASN A 82 -14.81 -22.58 -5.40
N VAL A 83 -15.48 -21.48 -5.77
CA VAL A 83 -16.65 -20.94 -5.07
C VAL A 83 -17.79 -20.68 -6.04
N LYS A 84 -19.01 -20.67 -5.50
CA LYS A 84 -20.25 -20.38 -6.20
C LYS A 84 -20.98 -19.23 -5.53
N GLU A 85 -21.97 -18.67 -6.23
CA GLU A 85 -22.89 -17.70 -5.64
C GLU A 85 -23.61 -18.29 -4.43
N GLY A 86 -23.63 -17.57 -3.33
CA GLY A 86 -24.17 -17.98 -2.04
C GLY A 86 -23.18 -18.67 -1.10
N ASP A 87 -21.96 -18.99 -1.54
CA ASP A 87 -20.97 -19.63 -0.67
C ASP A 87 -20.41 -18.65 0.37
N LYS A 88 -20.22 -19.16 1.59
CA LYS A 88 -19.53 -18.44 2.67
C LYS A 88 -18.04 -18.72 2.59
N VAL A 89 -17.25 -17.67 2.56
CA VAL A 89 -15.80 -17.72 2.42
C VAL A 89 -15.12 -17.00 3.57
N LYS A 90 -13.90 -17.43 3.89
CA LYS A 90 -13.04 -16.79 4.89
C LYS A 90 -11.98 -15.92 4.22
N SER A 91 -11.50 -14.91 4.94
CA SER A 91 -10.36 -14.10 4.53
C SER A 91 -9.15 -15.00 4.25
N GLY A 92 -8.52 -14.82 3.08
CA GLY A 92 -7.40 -15.64 2.60
C GLY A 92 -7.81 -16.96 1.92
N GLU A 93 -9.10 -17.28 1.81
CA GLU A 93 -9.58 -18.45 1.09
C GLU A 93 -9.45 -18.29 -0.43
N LEU A 94 -9.00 -19.34 -1.12
CA LEU A 94 -8.79 -19.31 -2.57
C LEU A 94 -10.13 -19.41 -3.32
N LEU A 95 -10.49 -18.31 -3.99
CA LEU A 95 -11.74 -18.22 -4.76
C LEU A 95 -11.60 -18.78 -6.17
N LEU A 96 -10.55 -18.38 -6.88
CA LEU A 96 -10.23 -18.94 -8.19
C LEU A 96 -8.71 -18.90 -8.44
N LYS A 97 -8.26 -19.69 -9.39
CA LYS A 97 -6.87 -19.72 -9.84
C LYS A 97 -6.78 -19.42 -11.33
N ILE A 98 -5.92 -18.48 -11.69
CA ILE A 98 -5.52 -18.14 -13.06
C ILE A 98 -4.28 -18.97 -13.43
N ASP A 99 -4.08 -19.26 -14.72
CA ASP A 99 -2.95 -20.05 -15.22
C ASP A 99 -1.62 -19.32 -14.97
N ASP A 100 -0.78 -19.93 -14.16
CA ASP A 100 0.53 -19.41 -13.73
C ASP A 100 1.72 -20.11 -14.40
N ARG A 101 1.47 -21.10 -15.29
CA ARG A 101 2.52 -21.94 -15.88
C ARG A 101 3.57 -21.15 -16.64
N GLU A 102 3.16 -20.15 -17.42
CA GLU A 102 4.09 -19.29 -18.15
C GLU A 102 4.94 -18.44 -17.18
N ALA A 103 4.31 -17.84 -16.17
CA ALA A 103 5.01 -17.05 -15.15
C ALA A 103 6.00 -17.89 -14.33
N ILE A 104 5.67 -19.16 -14.04
CA ILE A 104 6.58 -20.11 -13.36
C ILE A 104 7.79 -20.45 -14.25
N ILE A 105 7.60 -20.63 -15.56
CA ILE A 105 8.69 -20.91 -16.49
C ILE A 105 9.64 -19.70 -16.55
N GLU A 106 9.11 -18.48 -16.72
CA GLU A 106 9.90 -17.25 -16.71
C GLU A 106 10.64 -17.04 -15.39
N LEU A 107 10.00 -17.33 -14.26
CA LEU A 107 10.66 -17.28 -12.95
C LEU A 107 11.86 -18.24 -12.89
N ARG A 108 11.73 -19.43 -13.47
CA ARG A 108 12.81 -20.42 -13.55
C ARG A 108 13.95 -19.94 -14.44
N GLU A 109 13.61 -19.36 -15.58
CA GLU A 109 14.61 -18.75 -16.49
C GLU A 109 15.40 -17.64 -15.78
N LEU A 110 14.72 -16.72 -15.09
CA LEU A 110 15.38 -15.66 -14.33
C LEU A 110 16.32 -16.22 -13.25
N LYS A 111 15.94 -17.32 -12.58
CA LYS A 111 16.82 -17.99 -11.59
C LYS A 111 18.08 -18.52 -12.25
N TYR A 112 17.99 -19.19 -13.40
CA TYR A 112 19.16 -19.65 -14.13
C TYR A 112 20.07 -18.51 -14.61
N LEU A 113 19.48 -17.37 -15.01
CA LEU A 113 20.27 -16.17 -15.36
C LEU A 113 21.02 -15.63 -14.14
N VAL A 114 20.42 -15.64 -12.93
CA VAL A 114 21.12 -15.27 -11.68
C VAL A 114 22.26 -16.23 -11.38
N ASP A 115 22.07 -17.54 -11.54
CA ASP A 115 23.09 -18.55 -11.31
C ASP A 115 24.27 -18.37 -12.29
N GLY A 116 23.98 -18.07 -13.56
CA GLY A 116 24.99 -17.72 -14.55
C GLY A 116 25.78 -16.47 -14.17
N LYS A 117 25.13 -15.43 -13.65
CA LYS A 117 25.82 -14.22 -13.13
C LYS A 117 26.68 -14.52 -11.90
N LEU A 118 26.20 -15.38 -11.00
CA LEU A 118 26.99 -15.85 -9.85
C LEU A 118 28.26 -16.58 -10.28
N ALA A 119 28.20 -17.40 -11.33
CA ALA A 119 29.38 -18.08 -11.88
C ALA A 119 30.40 -17.08 -12.45
N GLN A 120 29.93 -16.05 -13.19
CA GLN A 120 30.76 -14.96 -13.70
C GLN A 120 31.43 -14.15 -12.57
N ILE A 121 30.69 -13.82 -11.53
CA ILE A 121 31.20 -13.13 -10.32
C ILE A 121 32.35 -13.95 -9.71
N ARG A 122 32.11 -15.24 -9.44
CA ARG A 122 33.15 -16.14 -8.87
C ARG A 122 34.37 -16.28 -9.77
N GLN A 123 34.20 -16.27 -11.09
CA GLN A 123 35.31 -16.29 -12.04
C GLN A 123 36.16 -15.02 -11.91
N ILE A 124 35.53 -13.82 -11.90
CA ILE A 124 36.28 -12.55 -11.78
C ILE A 124 36.95 -12.45 -10.41
N GLU A 125 36.29 -12.85 -9.32
CA GLU A 125 36.90 -12.89 -7.99
C GLU A 125 38.16 -13.77 -7.95
N SER A 126 38.11 -14.93 -8.62
CA SER A 126 39.26 -15.82 -8.74
C SER A 126 40.37 -15.21 -9.57
N GLN A 127 40.04 -14.49 -10.65
CA GLN A 127 41.03 -13.75 -11.48
C GLN A 127 41.70 -12.63 -10.67
N ILE A 128 40.92 -11.84 -9.93
CA ILE A 128 41.43 -10.78 -9.03
C ILE A 128 42.40 -11.39 -8.01
N LYS A 129 42.03 -12.48 -7.35
CA LYS A 129 42.84 -13.15 -6.35
C LYS A 129 44.16 -13.68 -6.94
N MET A 130 44.11 -14.25 -8.13
CA MET A 130 45.31 -14.74 -8.85
C MET A 130 46.23 -13.59 -9.24
N LEU A 131 45.67 -12.52 -9.84
CA LEU A 131 46.42 -11.34 -10.28
C LEU A 131 47.05 -10.59 -9.09
N ASP A 132 46.28 -10.44 -7.97
CA ASP A 132 46.80 -9.82 -6.75
C ASP A 132 48.01 -10.54 -6.19
N ARG A 133 47.94 -11.87 -6.05
CA ARG A 133 49.09 -12.68 -5.58
C ARG A 133 50.30 -12.52 -6.50
N ARG A 134 50.11 -12.57 -7.82
CA ARG A 134 51.19 -12.44 -8.82
C ARG A 134 51.81 -11.04 -8.79
N THR A 135 51.00 -10.00 -8.76
CA THR A 135 51.47 -8.61 -8.77
C THR A 135 52.13 -8.20 -7.47
N VAL A 136 51.61 -8.66 -6.30
CA VAL A 136 52.29 -8.46 -5.01
C VAL A 136 53.71 -9.03 -5.03
N ALA A 137 53.86 -10.27 -5.48
CA ALA A 137 55.20 -10.91 -5.58
C ALA A 137 56.13 -10.13 -6.51
N LEU A 138 55.64 -9.71 -7.69
CA LEU A 138 56.39 -8.91 -8.65
C LEU A 138 56.84 -7.55 -8.08
N VAL A 139 55.95 -6.84 -7.40
CA VAL A 139 56.28 -5.54 -6.76
C VAL A 139 57.34 -5.71 -5.68
N VAL A 140 57.27 -6.79 -4.87
CA VAL A 140 58.28 -7.09 -3.85
C VAL A 140 59.63 -7.38 -4.50
N GLU A 141 59.68 -8.20 -5.55
CA GLU A 141 60.88 -8.50 -6.33
C GLU A 141 61.53 -7.21 -6.87
N ARG A 142 60.79 -6.38 -7.61
CA ARG A 142 61.28 -5.12 -8.18
C ARG A 142 61.71 -4.10 -7.14
N LYS A 143 61.05 -4.09 -5.96
CA LYS A 143 61.49 -3.25 -4.81
C LYS A 143 62.84 -3.70 -4.28
N SER A 144 63.08 -5.02 -4.19
CA SER A 144 64.37 -5.58 -3.75
C SER A 144 65.49 -5.30 -4.75
N GLU A 145 65.21 -5.43 -6.07
CA GLU A 145 66.16 -5.07 -7.13
C GLU A 145 66.55 -3.58 -7.08
N LEU A 146 65.55 -2.69 -6.86
CA LEU A 146 65.80 -1.27 -6.71
C LEU A 146 66.66 -0.98 -5.47
N ALA A 147 66.41 -1.64 -4.35
CA ALA A 147 67.21 -1.51 -3.13
C ALA A 147 68.67 -1.96 -3.37
N ALA A 148 68.90 -3.08 -4.08
CA ALA A 148 70.24 -3.54 -4.46
C ALA A 148 70.98 -2.55 -5.39
N ALA A 149 70.28 -2.04 -6.43
CA ALA A 149 70.82 -1.04 -7.32
C ALA A 149 71.20 0.26 -6.61
N LYS A 150 70.42 0.72 -5.66
CA LYS A 150 70.74 1.89 -4.82
C LYS A 150 71.91 1.65 -3.89
N ALA A 151 72.04 0.47 -3.31
CA ALA A 151 73.20 0.11 -2.49
C ALA A 151 74.50 0.05 -3.35
N GLU A 152 74.46 -0.54 -4.58
CA GLU A 152 75.56 -0.52 -5.50
C GLU A 152 76.00 0.91 -5.87
N PHE A 153 75.03 1.78 -6.18
CA PHE A 153 75.28 3.21 -6.49
C PHE A 153 75.96 3.93 -5.33
N ALA A 154 75.39 3.80 -4.09
CA ALA A 154 75.97 4.40 -2.89
C ALA A 154 77.41 3.93 -2.66
N ALA A 155 77.73 2.64 -2.86
CA ALA A 155 79.16 2.12 -2.79
C ALA A 155 80.02 2.77 -3.83
N ARG A 156 79.57 3.00 -5.09
CA ARG A 156 80.31 3.71 -6.14
C ARG A 156 80.57 5.17 -5.81
N GLU A 157 79.54 5.85 -5.19
CA GLU A 157 79.75 7.24 -4.73
C GLU A 157 80.88 7.36 -3.67
N LEU A 158 80.93 6.43 -2.72
CA LEU A 158 81.99 6.42 -1.72
C LEU A 158 83.36 6.22 -2.41
N ASN A 159 83.43 5.33 -3.41
CA ASN A 159 84.70 5.12 -4.20
C ASN A 159 85.10 6.40 -4.97
N ILE A 160 84.15 7.15 -5.53
CA ILE A 160 84.45 8.45 -6.19
C ILE A 160 85.03 9.40 -5.17
N LYS A 161 84.40 9.53 -3.99
CA LYS A 161 84.83 10.42 -2.92
C LYS A 161 86.23 10.12 -2.54
N LEU A 162 86.57 8.86 -2.31
CA LEU A 162 87.96 8.45 -2.01
C LEU A 162 88.96 8.80 -3.14
N ALA A 163 88.60 8.48 -4.41
CA ALA A 163 89.46 8.82 -5.56
C ALA A 163 89.64 10.31 -5.73
N LYS A 164 88.69 11.14 -5.47
CA LYS A 164 88.78 12.62 -5.47
C LYS A 164 89.69 13.10 -4.38
N ASP A 165 89.55 12.58 -3.18
CA ASP A 165 90.39 12.97 -2.02
C ASP A 165 91.91 12.64 -2.31
N ASP A 166 92.15 11.47 -2.88
CA ASP A 166 93.47 11.09 -3.33
C ASP A 166 94.06 12.04 -4.43
N PHE A 167 93.14 12.38 -5.38
CA PHE A 167 93.54 13.33 -6.44
C PHE A 167 93.78 14.76 -5.90
N TYR A 168 93.00 15.28 -5.00
CA TYR A 168 93.21 16.58 -4.42
C TYR A 168 94.45 16.66 -3.60
N ARG A 169 94.81 15.60 -2.85
CA ARG A 169 96.10 15.51 -2.17
C ARG A 169 97.28 15.49 -3.18
N ALA A 170 97.16 14.71 -4.27
CA ALA A 170 98.15 14.69 -5.29
C ALA A 170 98.28 16.01 -6.07
N ASP A 171 97.20 16.71 -6.33
CA ASP A 171 97.23 18.01 -6.99
C ASP A 171 98.00 19.07 -6.13
N SER A 172 97.79 19.07 -4.83
CA SER A 172 98.55 19.88 -3.89
C SER A 172 100.03 19.53 -3.88
N LEU A 173 100.41 18.25 -3.88
CA LEU A 173 101.78 17.80 -3.89
C LEU A 173 102.49 18.09 -5.21
N LYS A 174 101.75 17.99 -6.36
CA LYS A 174 102.30 18.37 -7.68
C LYS A 174 102.65 19.85 -7.73
N LYS A 175 101.81 20.75 -7.19
CA LYS A 175 102.06 22.19 -7.09
C LYS A 175 103.31 22.50 -6.28
N LYS A 176 103.65 21.62 -5.32
CA LYS A 176 104.89 21.68 -4.53
C LYS A 176 106.09 20.92 -5.17
N GLY A 177 105.94 20.37 -6.37
CA GLY A 177 106.99 19.66 -7.06
C GLY A 177 107.31 18.26 -6.50
N VAL A 178 106.52 17.69 -5.57
CA VAL A 178 106.83 16.48 -4.81
C VAL A 178 106.48 15.19 -5.60
N ILE A 179 105.51 15.26 -6.56
CA ILE A 179 105.09 14.10 -7.33
C ILE A 179 105.29 14.26 -8.85
N SER A 180 105.50 13.12 -9.55
CA SER A 180 105.67 13.12 -11.03
C SER A 180 104.35 13.39 -11.75
N ILE A 181 104.42 14.07 -12.92
CA ILE A 181 103.28 14.33 -13.81
C ILE A 181 102.57 12.99 -14.17
N LYS A 182 103.32 11.89 -14.36
CA LYS A 182 102.71 10.61 -14.64
C LYS A 182 101.80 10.12 -13.51
N LYS A 183 102.23 10.25 -12.26
CA LYS A 183 101.44 9.85 -11.10
C LYS A 183 100.20 10.74 -10.96
N TRP A 184 100.29 12.04 -11.19
CA TRP A 184 99.16 12.96 -11.20
C TRP A 184 98.16 12.62 -12.26
N ARG A 185 98.57 12.37 -13.52
CA ARG A 185 97.66 11.93 -14.61
C ARG A 185 96.98 10.60 -14.27
N LEU A 186 97.65 9.65 -13.73
CA LEU A 186 97.07 8.37 -13.30
C LEU A 186 95.94 8.59 -12.29
N LEU A 187 96.12 9.42 -11.31
CA LEU A 187 95.08 9.69 -10.32
C LEU A 187 93.91 10.47 -10.92
N LYS A 188 94.16 11.42 -11.84
CA LYS A 188 93.12 12.10 -12.59
C LYS A 188 92.21 11.15 -13.38
N THR A 189 92.90 10.27 -14.18
CA THR A 189 92.17 9.26 -14.95
C THR A 189 91.37 8.29 -14.03
N ARG A 190 91.92 7.98 -12.83
CA ARG A 190 91.25 7.14 -11.86
C ARG A 190 89.90 7.80 -11.37
N VAL A 191 89.87 9.09 -11.13
CA VAL A 191 88.69 9.80 -10.83
C VAL A 191 87.69 9.73 -11.97
N GLU A 192 88.14 9.94 -13.21
CA GLU A 192 87.26 9.87 -14.40
C GLU A 192 86.67 8.50 -14.56
N MET A 193 87.47 7.44 -14.40
CA MET A 193 86.97 6.02 -14.43
C MET A 193 85.93 5.78 -13.33
N LYS A 194 86.19 6.22 -12.10
CA LYS A 194 85.23 6.05 -11.00
C LYS A 194 83.98 6.84 -11.23
N ASN A 195 84.06 8.03 -11.84
CA ASN A 195 82.88 8.79 -12.25
C ASN A 195 82.02 8.02 -13.29
N GLN A 196 82.65 7.36 -14.28
CA GLN A 196 81.94 6.56 -15.27
C GLN A 196 81.29 5.30 -14.62
N GLU A 197 81.98 4.64 -13.69
CA GLU A 197 81.42 3.52 -12.93
C GLU A 197 80.11 3.98 -12.12
N ALA A 198 80.15 5.13 -11.45
CA ALA A 198 79.05 5.64 -10.73
C ALA A 198 77.88 6.08 -11.64
N ARG A 199 78.20 6.70 -12.81
CA ARG A 199 77.17 7.01 -13.82
C ARG A 199 76.45 5.74 -14.31
N LYS A 200 77.24 4.65 -14.56
CA LYS A 200 76.69 3.36 -14.91
C LYS A 200 75.75 2.81 -13.79
N ALA A 201 76.17 2.90 -12.54
CA ALA A 201 75.34 2.46 -11.40
C ALA A 201 74.10 3.33 -11.24
N ALA A 202 74.16 4.67 -11.41
CA ALA A 202 73.02 5.57 -11.42
C ALA A 202 72.01 5.23 -12.53
N ALA A 203 72.48 4.85 -13.71
CA ALA A 203 71.63 4.39 -14.80
C ALA A 203 70.89 3.08 -14.43
N LYS A 204 71.54 2.13 -13.75
CA LYS A 204 70.88 0.91 -13.21
C LYS A 204 69.73 1.27 -12.21
N VAL A 205 69.92 2.23 -11.32
CA VAL A 205 68.92 2.67 -10.40
C VAL A 205 67.67 3.18 -11.17
N LYS A 206 67.86 3.99 -12.22
CA LYS A 206 66.77 4.49 -13.07
C LYS A 206 66.03 3.36 -13.77
N VAL A 207 66.73 2.35 -14.25
CA VAL A 207 66.10 1.15 -14.87
C VAL A 207 65.27 0.39 -13.83
N ALA A 208 65.81 0.15 -12.63
CA ALA A 208 65.09 -0.54 -11.55
C ALA A 208 63.86 0.27 -11.07
N GLU A 209 63.96 1.60 -11.01
CA GLU A 209 62.82 2.46 -10.71
C GLU A 209 61.70 2.38 -11.77
N ALA A 210 62.09 2.35 -13.05
CA ALA A 210 61.13 2.17 -14.14
C ALA A 210 60.47 0.79 -14.08
N ALA A 211 61.21 -0.26 -13.79
CA ALA A 211 60.70 -1.63 -13.63
C ALA A 211 59.70 -1.70 -12.44
N LEU A 212 59.99 -1.06 -11.31
CA LEU A 212 59.07 -0.99 -10.17
C LEU A 212 57.78 -0.20 -10.52
N ARG A 213 57.89 0.91 -11.26
CA ARG A 213 56.71 1.64 -11.75
C ARG A 213 55.83 0.77 -12.65
N SER A 214 56.45 0.07 -13.61
CA SER A 214 55.73 -0.86 -14.48
C SER A 214 54.99 -1.94 -13.68
N ALA A 215 55.67 -2.56 -12.71
CA ALA A 215 55.01 -3.57 -11.84
C ALA A 215 53.83 -3.02 -11.05
N LYS A 216 53.89 -1.76 -10.61
CA LYS A 216 52.76 -1.10 -9.96
C LYS A 216 51.59 -0.84 -10.91
N ILE A 217 51.85 -0.37 -12.13
CA ILE A 217 50.83 -0.16 -13.18
C ILE A 217 50.11 -1.47 -13.50
N THR A 218 50.86 -2.59 -13.63
CA THR A 218 50.22 -3.91 -13.82
C THR A 218 49.32 -4.29 -12.67
N ARG A 219 49.58 -3.81 -11.45
CA ARG A 219 48.69 -4.04 -10.30
C ARG A 219 47.39 -3.23 -10.41
N ASP A 220 47.42 -2.05 -11.03
CA ASP A 220 46.27 -1.21 -11.22
C ASP A 220 45.20 -1.88 -12.15
N GLU A 221 45.57 -2.90 -12.93
CA GLU A 221 44.64 -3.75 -13.68
C GLU A 221 43.59 -4.43 -12.77
N ILE A 222 43.94 -4.65 -11.50
CA ILE A 222 43.00 -5.20 -10.51
C ILE A 222 41.79 -4.27 -10.34
N ASP A 223 41.97 -2.97 -10.39
CA ASP A 223 40.87 -2.02 -10.21
C ASP A 223 39.90 -2.07 -11.40
N VAL A 224 40.40 -2.33 -12.60
CA VAL A 224 39.55 -2.59 -13.79
C VAL A 224 38.66 -3.83 -13.54
N LEU A 225 39.24 -4.92 -13.05
CA LEU A 225 38.48 -6.13 -12.71
C LEU A 225 37.50 -5.91 -11.56
N ARG A 226 37.82 -5.06 -10.57
CA ARG A 226 36.91 -4.68 -9.51
C ARG A 226 35.71 -3.90 -10.02
N HIS A 227 35.90 -2.99 -10.96
CA HIS A 227 34.79 -2.30 -11.62
C HIS A 227 33.90 -3.26 -12.43
N GLU A 228 34.53 -4.23 -13.11
CA GLU A 228 33.79 -5.27 -13.80
C GLU A 228 33.00 -6.16 -12.83
N LEU A 229 33.58 -6.57 -11.72
CA LEU A 229 32.91 -7.29 -10.64
C LEU A 229 31.66 -6.50 -10.11
N SER A 230 31.88 -5.22 -9.83
CA SER A 230 30.77 -4.35 -9.36
C SER A 230 29.62 -4.28 -10.37
N ARG A 231 29.93 -4.21 -11.67
CA ARG A 231 28.91 -4.25 -12.74
C ARG A 231 28.13 -5.55 -12.72
N HIS A 232 28.79 -6.71 -12.58
CA HIS A 232 28.10 -8.00 -12.52
C HIS A 232 27.25 -8.16 -11.25
N ILE A 233 27.72 -7.64 -10.11
CA ILE A 233 26.94 -7.59 -8.86
C ILE A 233 25.66 -6.77 -9.05
N ALA A 234 25.74 -5.59 -9.68
CA ALA A 234 24.59 -4.76 -9.98
C ALA A 234 23.59 -5.45 -10.93
N GLN A 235 24.10 -6.15 -11.97
CA GLN A 235 23.27 -6.92 -12.89
C GLN A 235 22.55 -8.08 -12.17
N LYS A 236 23.24 -8.78 -11.27
CA LYS A 236 22.62 -9.83 -10.43
C LYS A 236 21.51 -9.24 -9.55
N ALA A 237 21.73 -8.08 -8.91
CA ALA A 237 20.71 -7.41 -8.10
C ALA A 237 19.49 -7.01 -8.93
N HIS A 238 19.68 -6.52 -10.15
CA HIS A 238 18.60 -6.23 -11.07
C HIS A 238 17.77 -7.48 -11.43
N LEU A 239 18.44 -8.61 -11.71
CA LEU A 239 17.73 -9.87 -11.96
C LEU A 239 16.99 -10.38 -10.73
N ALA A 240 17.55 -10.20 -9.52
CA ALA A 240 16.87 -10.55 -8.27
C ALA A 240 15.56 -9.75 -8.09
N ALA A 241 15.60 -8.44 -8.37
CA ALA A 241 14.39 -7.61 -8.35
C ALA A 241 13.32 -8.07 -9.38
N LYS A 242 13.76 -8.52 -10.57
CA LYS A 242 12.84 -9.12 -11.56
C LYS A 242 12.20 -10.42 -11.04
N ILE A 243 12.98 -11.25 -10.35
CA ILE A 243 12.47 -12.48 -9.71
C ILE A 243 11.38 -12.14 -8.70
N ASP A 244 11.61 -11.14 -7.87
CA ASP A 244 10.63 -10.74 -6.84
C ASP A 244 9.36 -10.18 -7.47
N GLY A 245 9.46 -9.36 -8.52
CA GLY A 245 8.30 -8.93 -9.31
C GLY A 245 7.54 -10.09 -9.95
N LYS A 246 8.25 -11.11 -10.45
CA LYS A 246 7.61 -12.30 -11.04
C LYS A 246 6.92 -13.16 -9.99
N LYS A 247 7.45 -13.26 -8.76
CA LYS A 247 6.76 -13.94 -7.65
C LYS A 247 5.45 -13.26 -7.29
N ILE A 248 5.45 -11.92 -7.19
CA ILE A 248 4.23 -11.14 -6.95
C ILE A 248 3.20 -11.45 -8.03
N GLN A 249 3.60 -11.46 -9.31
CA GLN A 249 2.70 -11.78 -10.40
C GLN A 249 2.13 -13.21 -10.28
N ILE A 250 2.93 -14.19 -9.84
CA ILE A 250 2.46 -15.56 -9.59
C ILE A 250 1.50 -15.58 -8.39
N ASP A 251 1.78 -14.87 -7.31
CA ASP A 251 0.88 -14.78 -6.16
C ASP A 251 -0.46 -14.15 -6.55
N GLU A 252 -0.46 -13.15 -7.44
CA GLU A 252 -1.65 -12.49 -7.98
C GLU A 252 -2.50 -13.38 -8.90
N THR A 253 -2.00 -14.54 -9.35
CA THR A 253 -2.82 -15.52 -10.07
C THR A 253 -3.76 -16.29 -9.14
N ASN A 254 -3.49 -16.32 -7.84
CA ASN A 254 -4.35 -16.89 -6.82
C ASN A 254 -5.24 -15.78 -6.26
N ILE A 255 -6.49 -15.75 -6.69
CA ILE A 255 -7.45 -14.76 -6.21
C ILE A 255 -8.03 -15.23 -4.88
N LEU A 256 -7.66 -14.52 -3.81
CA LEU A 256 -8.06 -14.80 -2.44
C LEU A 256 -9.16 -13.87 -1.98
N SER A 257 -9.99 -14.32 -1.05
CA SER A 257 -10.97 -13.46 -0.39
C SER A 257 -10.28 -12.45 0.53
N PRO A 258 -10.56 -11.15 0.40
CA PRO A 258 -9.99 -10.11 1.27
C PRO A 258 -10.68 -10.05 2.66
N ILE A 259 -11.87 -10.61 2.81
CA ILE A 259 -12.69 -10.56 4.03
C ILE A 259 -13.39 -11.92 4.28
N ASP A 260 -13.88 -12.11 5.49
CA ASP A 260 -14.92 -13.11 5.76
C ASP A 260 -16.23 -12.59 5.18
N GLY A 261 -16.94 -13.42 4.39
CA GLY A 261 -18.13 -12.93 3.73
C GLY A 261 -18.88 -13.99 2.92
N VAL A 262 -19.82 -13.50 2.11
CA VAL A 262 -20.64 -14.32 1.20
C VAL A 262 -20.43 -13.82 -0.22
N ILE A 263 -20.29 -14.74 -1.16
CA ILE A 263 -20.22 -14.42 -2.59
C ILE A 263 -21.64 -14.15 -3.12
N ASP A 264 -21.88 -12.90 -3.49
CA ASP A 264 -23.19 -12.49 -4.04
C ASP A 264 -23.30 -12.82 -5.51
N LYS A 265 -22.22 -12.58 -6.26
CA LYS A 265 -22.22 -12.80 -7.70
C LYS A 265 -20.83 -13.17 -8.22
N SER A 266 -20.79 -14.12 -9.14
CA SER A 266 -19.65 -14.46 -9.97
C SER A 266 -19.85 -13.85 -11.37
N PHE A 267 -18.84 -13.14 -11.87
CA PHE A 267 -18.85 -12.55 -13.21
C PHE A 267 -18.04 -13.36 -14.22
N VAL A 268 -17.45 -14.48 -13.79
CA VAL A 268 -16.57 -15.31 -14.60
C VAL A 268 -16.85 -16.78 -14.39
N SER A 269 -16.43 -17.60 -15.36
CA SER A 269 -16.57 -19.05 -15.36
C SER A 269 -15.22 -19.74 -15.53
N SER A 270 -15.12 -21.00 -15.08
CA SER A 270 -13.92 -21.81 -15.32
C SER A 270 -13.69 -22.02 -16.81
N GLY A 271 -12.45 -21.86 -17.26
CA GLY A 271 -12.05 -21.92 -18.67
C GLY A 271 -12.16 -20.60 -19.41
N GLU A 272 -12.69 -19.55 -18.80
CA GLU A 272 -12.76 -18.20 -19.36
C GLU A 272 -11.42 -17.48 -19.19
N MET A 273 -11.14 -16.52 -20.06
CA MET A 273 -9.96 -15.66 -19.98
C MET A 273 -10.27 -14.41 -19.14
N ALA A 274 -9.65 -14.29 -17.98
CA ALA A 274 -9.69 -13.06 -17.18
C ALA A 274 -8.73 -12.01 -17.74
N GLN A 275 -9.14 -10.73 -17.66
CA GLN A 275 -8.28 -9.58 -18.00
C GLN A 275 -7.88 -8.82 -16.74
N SER A 276 -6.76 -8.12 -16.79
CA SER A 276 -6.35 -7.23 -15.70
C SER A 276 -7.41 -6.14 -15.48
N GLY A 277 -7.85 -5.93 -14.24
CA GLY A 277 -8.92 -5.01 -13.86
C GLY A 277 -10.33 -5.55 -14.04
N GLN A 278 -10.51 -6.76 -14.61
CA GLN A 278 -11.83 -7.37 -14.76
C GLN A 278 -12.42 -7.73 -13.40
N ARG A 279 -13.70 -7.42 -13.19
CA ARG A 279 -14.45 -7.84 -12.01
C ARG A 279 -14.65 -9.35 -12.05
N LEU A 280 -14.32 -10.02 -10.96
CA LEU A 280 -14.43 -11.47 -10.82
C LEU A 280 -15.61 -11.84 -9.90
N PHE A 281 -15.68 -11.22 -8.73
CA PHE A 281 -16.72 -11.48 -7.75
C PHE A 281 -17.24 -10.17 -7.12
N LEU A 282 -18.48 -10.25 -6.69
CA LEU A 282 -19.08 -9.32 -5.76
C LEU A 282 -19.38 -10.08 -4.47
N MET A 283 -19.00 -9.52 -3.34
CA MET A 283 -19.21 -10.15 -2.03
C MET A 283 -19.54 -9.10 -0.96
N HIS A 284 -20.15 -9.55 0.13
CA HIS A 284 -20.40 -8.73 1.30
C HIS A 284 -20.06 -9.44 2.60
N ASP A 285 -19.89 -8.66 3.65
CA ASP A 285 -19.76 -9.17 5.02
C ASP A 285 -21.16 -9.18 5.70
N PRO A 286 -21.72 -10.36 6.00
CA PRO A 286 -23.04 -10.44 6.63
C PRO A 286 -23.05 -9.98 8.09
N SER A 287 -21.90 -9.76 8.73
CA SER A 287 -21.82 -9.21 10.09
C SER A 287 -21.95 -7.70 10.11
N HIS A 288 -21.75 -7.02 8.97
CA HIS A 288 -21.83 -5.57 8.82
C HIS A 288 -22.97 -5.17 7.91
N VAL A 289 -24.21 -5.29 8.45
CA VAL A 289 -25.42 -4.87 7.77
C VAL A 289 -26.04 -3.69 8.47
N TRP A 290 -26.73 -2.85 7.73
CA TRP A 290 -27.53 -1.73 8.27
C TRP A 290 -28.83 -1.63 7.53
N ILE A 291 -29.73 -0.82 8.07
CA ILE A 291 -30.99 -0.51 7.42
C ILE A 291 -30.91 0.90 6.86
N GLU A 292 -31.14 1.01 5.56
CA GLU A 292 -31.34 2.28 4.90
C GLU A 292 -32.84 2.53 4.75
N ALA A 293 -33.34 3.56 5.43
CA ALA A 293 -34.75 3.94 5.44
C ALA A 293 -34.94 5.32 4.80
N ASN A 294 -35.88 5.43 3.87
CA ASN A 294 -36.16 6.67 3.15
C ASN A 294 -37.29 7.46 3.85
N ILE A 295 -36.92 8.49 4.60
CA ILE A 295 -37.84 9.29 5.40
C ILE A 295 -38.25 10.56 4.66
N LYS A 296 -39.54 10.91 4.72
CA LYS A 296 -40.04 12.15 4.14
C LYS A 296 -39.39 13.36 4.82
N GLU A 297 -38.92 14.34 4.05
CA GLU A 297 -38.28 15.57 4.54
C GLU A 297 -39.11 16.27 5.63
N THR A 298 -40.42 16.25 5.51
CA THR A 298 -41.37 16.87 6.47
C THR A 298 -41.30 16.26 7.87
N ARG A 299 -40.78 15.04 8.02
CA ARG A 299 -40.66 14.32 9.29
C ARG A 299 -39.27 14.40 9.93
N LEU A 300 -38.25 14.89 9.20
CA LEU A 300 -36.86 14.93 9.66
C LEU A 300 -36.65 15.77 10.94
N ARG A 301 -37.44 16.87 11.11
CA ARG A 301 -37.29 17.73 12.28
C ARG A 301 -37.47 16.99 13.62
N ASN A 302 -38.15 15.84 13.59
CA ASN A 302 -38.45 15.05 14.77
C ASN A 302 -37.45 13.94 15.03
N LEU A 303 -36.39 13.78 14.15
CA LEU A 303 -35.36 12.77 14.28
C LEU A 303 -34.13 13.33 14.97
N LYS A 304 -33.52 12.50 15.80
CA LYS A 304 -32.25 12.80 16.48
C LYS A 304 -31.29 11.64 16.29
N LEU A 305 -30.03 11.95 16.03
CA LEU A 305 -28.97 10.94 16.01
C LEU A 305 -28.90 10.19 17.36
N GLY A 306 -28.74 8.89 17.32
CA GLY A 306 -28.74 8.01 18.49
C GLY A 306 -30.15 7.59 18.96
N GLN A 307 -31.21 8.03 18.28
CA GLN A 307 -32.56 7.61 18.59
C GLN A 307 -32.77 6.11 18.37
N LEU A 308 -33.42 5.44 19.30
CA LEU A 308 -33.81 4.03 19.18
C LEU A 308 -34.88 3.85 18.11
N VAL A 309 -34.72 2.82 17.32
CA VAL A 309 -35.64 2.46 16.23
C VAL A 309 -36.05 0.99 16.40
N SER A 310 -37.33 0.70 16.35
CA SER A 310 -37.83 -0.66 16.24
C SER A 310 -37.97 -1.04 14.78
N VAL A 311 -37.40 -2.16 14.42
CA VAL A 311 -37.38 -2.69 13.04
C VAL A 311 -38.09 -4.02 13.01
N GLN A 312 -39.05 -4.16 12.10
CA GLN A 312 -39.70 -5.41 11.79
C GLN A 312 -39.33 -5.81 10.35
N VAL A 313 -38.86 -7.02 10.17
CA VAL A 313 -38.46 -7.55 8.86
C VAL A 313 -39.58 -8.48 8.37
N ASP A 314 -40.06 -8.25 7.15
CA ASP A 314 -41.21 -9.02 6.59
C ASP A 314 -40.95 -10.52 6.53
N ALA A 315 -39.69 -10.94 6.38
CA ALA A 315 -39.31 -12.36 6.41
C ALA A 315 -39.43 -13.00 7.81
N TYR A 316 -39.48 -12.18 8.89
CA TYR A 316 -39.53 -12.62 10.28
C TYR A 316 -40.51 -11.77 11.06
N PRO A 317 -41.84 -11.88 10.80
CA PRO A 317 -42.84 -10.95 11.30
C PRO A 317 -42.99 -10.99 12.84
N ASP A 318 -42.62 -12.09 13.46
CA ASP A 318 -42.72 -12.30 14.91
C ASP A 318 -41.53 -11.74 15.70
N GLN A 319 -40.48 -11.25 15.00
CA GLN A 319 -39.25 -10.74 15.62
C GLN A 319 -39.15 -9.23 15.43
N ILE A 320 -39.00 -8.52 16.55
CA ILE A 320 -38.72 -7.08 16.54
C ILE A 320 -37.24 -6.88 16.86
N TYR A 321 -36.54 -6.24 15.96
CA TYR A 321 -35.16 -5.86 16.15
C TYR A 321 -35.07 -4.42 16.63
N SER A 322 -34.06 -4.11 17.43
CA SER A 322 -33.80 -2.75 17.89
C SER A 322 -32.51 -2.24 17.25
N GLY A 323 -32.59 -1.05 16.68
CA GLY A 323 -31.44 -0.36 16.11
C GLY A 323 -31.31 1.07 16.62
N LYS A 324 -30.27 1.75 16.25
CA LYS A 324 -30.04 3.18 16.52
C LYS A 324 -29.88 3.94 15.22
N LEU A 325 -30.42 5.13 15.16
CA LEU A 325 -30.23 6.06 14.06
C LEU A 325 -28.81 6.64 14.14
N VAL A 326 -27.93 6.22 13.23
CA VAL A 326 -26.50 6.64 13.22
C VAL A 326 -26.21 7.75 12.22
N ARG A 327 -27.00 7.84 11.15
CA ARG A 327 -26.78 8.85 10.11
C ARG A 327 -28.09 9.32 9.51
N ILE A 328 -28.16 10.62 9.25
CA ILE A 328 -29.23 11.27 8.45
C ILE A 328 -28.50 11.81 7.21
N GLY A 329 -29.01 11.50 6.02
CA GLY A 329 -28.45 12.00 4.76
C GLY A 329 -28.68 13.50 4.58
N ASP A 330 -27.72 14.17 3.98
CA ASP A 330 -27.79 15.62 3.71
C ASP A 330 -28.44 15.95 2.36
N ALA A 331 -28.68 14.94 1.53
CA ALA A 331 -29.23 15.09 0.19
C ALA A 331 -30.40 14.13 -0.05
N THR A 332 -31.32 14.53 -0.91
CA THR A 332 -32.49 13.72 -1.24
C THR A 332 -32.14 12.61 -2.22
N THR A 333 -32.81 11.46 -2.13
CA THR A 333 -32.62 10.32 -3.03
C THR A 333 -32.86 10.67 -4.50
N SER A 334 -33.67 11.69 -4.79
CA SER A 334 -33.91 12.14 -6.16
C SER A 334 -32.72 12.81 -6.84
N GLN A 335 -31.76 13.35 -6.09
CA GLN A 335 -30.53 13.94 -6.66
C GLN A 335 -29.55 12.89 -7.18
N PHE A 336 -29.60 11.67 -6.67
CA PHE A 336 -28.73 10.56 -7.07
C PHE A 336 -29.38 9.62 -8.08
N ALA A 337 -30.60 9.92 -8.54
CA ALA A 337 -31.26 9.14 -9.55
C ALA A 337 -30.53 9.32 -10.90
N LEU A 338 -30.12 8.22 -11.52
CA LEU A 338 -29.47 8.19 -12.85
C LEU A 338 -30.27 8.88 -13.98
N LEU A 339 -31.57 9.02 -13.78
CA LEU A 339 -32.49 9.77 -14.65
C LEU A 339 -33.37 10.64 -13.76
N PRO A 340 -32.99 11.90 -13.47
CA PRO A 340 -33.92 12.83 -12.86
C PRO A 340 -35.06 13.03 -13.87
N ALA A 341 -36.28 12.68 -13.46
CA ALA A 341 -37.44 12.90 -14.31
C ALA A 341 -37.59 14.42 -14.56
N PRO A 342 -37.30 14.94 -15.75
CA PRO A 342 -37.58 16.33 -16.06
C PRO A 342 -39.11 16.46 -16.05
N ASN A 343 -39.62 17.44 -15.32
CA ASN A 343 -41.04 17.76 -15.33
C ASN A 343 -41.28 18.73 -16.51
N PRO A 344 -41.61 18.26 -17.72
CA PRO A 344 -41.67 19.10 -18.93
C PRO A 344 -42.90 19.97 -18.98
N SER A 345 -43.87 19.78 -18.03
CA SER A 345 -45.19 20.42 -18.10
C SER A 345 -45.33 21.72 -17.30
N GLY A 346 -44.23 22.25 -16.70
CA GLY A 346 -44.30 23.54 -16.01
C GLY A 346 -45.20 23.61 -14.76
N ASN A 347 -45.83 22.52 -14.40
CA ASN A 347 -46.74 22.45 -13.25
C ASN A 347 -45.91 22.04 -12.02
N PHE A 348 -45.58 22.99 -11.16
CA PHE A 348 -44.86 22.76 -9.91
C PHE A 348 -45.80 22.07 -8.85
N THR A 349 -46.02 20.79 -9.04
CA THR A 349 -46.54 19.96 -7.93
C THR A 349 -45.42 19.72 -6.94
N LYS A 350 -45.59 20.20 -5.71
CA LYS A 350 -44.64 19.97 -4.61
C LYS A 350 -44.59 18.48 -4.29
N VAL A 351 -43.60 17.79 -4.85
CA VAL A 351 -43.32 16.38 -4.52
C VAL A 351 -42.51 16.33 -3.22
N THR A 352 -43.04 15.67 -2.20
CA THR A 352 -42.32 15.49 -0.93
C THR A 352 -41.06 14.68 -1.16
N GLN A 353 -39.89 15.28 -0.94
CA GLN A 353 -38.59 14.63 -1.06
C GLN A 353 -38.38 13.62 0.07
N ARG A 354 -37.58 12.58 -0.20
CA ARG A 354 -37.16 11.58 0.78
C ARG A 354 -35.67 11.69 1.03
N ILE A 355 -35.27 11.54 2.26
CA ILE A 355 -33.88 11.59 2.69
C ILE A 355 -33.53 10.23 3.29
N PRO A 356 -32.41 9.60 2.83
CA PRO A 356 -31.99 8.32 3.38
C PRO A 356 -31.44 8.51 4.79
N VAL A 357 -31.82 7.61 5.68
CA VAL A 357 -31.26 7.51 7.02
C VAL A 357 -30.74 6.12 7.25
N ARG A 358 -29.63 6.02 8.00
CA ARG A 358 -28.97 4.76 8.32
C ARG A 358 -29.22 4.39 9.77
N ILE A 359 -29.63 3.15 9.99
CA ILE A 359 -29.94 2.55 11.27
C ILE A 359 -29.05 1.32 11.43
N GLU A 360 -28.33 1.26 12.54
CA GLU A 360 -27.48 0.13 12.92
C GLU A 360 -27.95 -0.51 14.20
#